data_d32608bbe24399e25c9107e39acdde0f
#
_entry.id   d32608bbe24399e25c9107e39acdde0f
#
_cell.length_a   1.000
_cell.length_b   1.000
_cell.length_c   1.000
_cell.angle_alpha   90.00
_cell.angle_beta   90.00
_cell.angle_gamma   90.00
#
_symmetry.space_group_name_H-M   'P 1'
#
loop_
_entity.id
_entity.type
_entity.pdbx_description
1 polymer ?
#
loop_
_entity_poly.entity_id
_entity_poly.type
_entity_poly.pdbx_seq_one_letter_code
_entity_poly.pdbx_strand_id
1 'polypeptide(L)'
;MTPISRKQPLYDQLVDLLHEKIENEMGPGDMLPSERELCETYGLSRTTVRLALAELERQGLVTRQHGRGTFVSDSVREATNLMGTYSFTEQMRSMGRVPSTVVLEFDTREAPKHIAACLGLRIGDHVIRMKRLRIADGIPMMVERTYLPASEFLGLSRKDVEEQPLYDLMEKVYHESIRVAEEEFCASVARKDDAEFLGIGEAAPVLKLYRTSFNVKNTAIEYTRSVARADQFRYKVSHYRG
;
A
#
# COMPACT_ATOMS: atom_id res chain seq x y z
N MET A 1 -7.70 19.68 -25.80
CA MET A 1 -6.79 18.83 -26.59
C MET A 1 -5.36 19.23 -26.25
N THR A 2 -4.69 18.47 -25.39
CA THR A 2 -3.29 18.72 -25.01
C THR A 2 -2.38 18.27 -26.15
N PRO A 3 -1.37 19.06 -26.57
CA PRO A 3 -0.51 18.70 -27.70
C PRO A 3 0.40 17.53 -27.34
N ILE A 4 0.36 16.51 -28.17
CA ILE A 4 1.13 15.27 -28.08
C ILE A 4 2.63 15.60 -28.22
N SER A 5 3.42 15.27 -27.19
CA SER A 5 4.88 15.42 -27.24
C SER A 5 5.49 14.40 -28.21
N ARG A 6 6.21 14.87 -29.23
CA ARG A 6 6.82 14.04 -30.30
C ARG A 6 7.92 13.04 -29.85
N LYS A 7 8.16 12.86 -28.57
CA LYS A 7 9.24 11.99 -28.02
C LYS A 7 8.75 10.73 -27.32
N GLN A 8 7.44 10.59 -27.07
CA GLN A 8 6.88 9.47 -26.32
C GLN A 8 6.35 8.39 -27.26
N PRO A 9 6.58 7.08 -27.00
CA PRO A 9 6.02 5.99 -27.78
C PRO A 9 4.49 6.06 -27.87
N LEU A 10 3.90 5.67 -29.00
CA LEU A 10 2.45 5.77 -29.21
C LEU A 10 1.63 4.96 -28.20
N TYR A 11 2.15 3.84 -27.73
CA TYR A 11 1.45 3.06 -26.71
C TYR A 11 1.41 3.79 -25.35
N ASP A 12 2.49 4.48 -24.96
CA ASP A 12 2.53 5.28 -23.73
C ASP A 12 1.55 6.46 -23.78
N GLN A 13 1.44 7.10 -24.95
CA GLN A 13 0.47 8.17 -25.16
C GLN A 13 -0.97 7.68 -25.01
N LEU A 14 -1.26 6.46 -25.49
CA LEU A 14 -2.57 5.83 -25.30
C LEU A 14 -2.79 5.45 -23.84
N VAL A 15 -1.74 5.01 -23.12
CA VAL A 15 -1.82 4.75 -21.67
C VAL A 15 -2.24 6.01 -20.94
N ASP A 16 -1.57 7.15 -21.19
CA ASP A 16 -1.88 8.43 -20.54
C ASP A 16 -3.33 8.87 -20.81
N LEU A 17 -3.78 8.78 -22.07
CA LEU A 17 -5.16 9.15 -22.46
C LEU A 17 -6.21 8.25 -21.79
N LEU A 18 -5.98 6.94 -21.76
CA LEU A 18 -6.91 6.01 -21.13
C LEU A 18 -6.88 6.13 -19.61
N HIS A 19 -5.72 6.42 -19.03
CA HIS A 19 -5.58 6.70 -17.59
C HIS A 19 -6.40 7.94 -17.20
N GLU A 20 -6.26 9.05 -17.91
CA GLU A 20 -7.04 10.28 -17.71
C GLU A 20 -8.55 10.00 -17.83
N LYS A 21 -8.96 9.20 -18.83
CA LYS A 21 -10.35 8.82 -19.03
C LYS A 21 -10.87 7.95 -17.88
N ILE A 22 -10.09 6.98 -17.41
CA ILE A 22 -10.46 6.13 -16.26
C ILE A 22 -10.63 6.99 -15.01
N GLU A 23 -9.71 7.93 -14.76
CA GLU A 23 -9.76 8.78 -13.57
C GLU A 23 -10.93 9.77 -13.54
N ASN A 24 -11.29 10.33 -14.70
CA ASN A 24 -12.25 11.43 -14.75
C ASN A 24 -13.67 11.03 -15.19
N GLU A 25 -13.81 9.92 -15.96
CA GLU A 25 -15.06 9.59 -16.65
C GLU A 25 -15.59 8.18 -16.33
N MET A 26 -14.78 7.29 -15.74
CA MET A 26 -15.16 5.88 -15.56
C MET A 26 -15.10 5.45 -14.11
N GLY A 27 -16.00 4.55 -13.73
CA GLY A 27 -16.04 3.92 -12.41
C GLY A 27 -15.49 2.49 -12.41
N PRO A 28 -15.22 1.93 -11.23
CA PRO A 28 -14.86 0.53 -11.08
C PRO A 28 -15.92 -0.39 -11.69
N GLY A 29 -15.47 -1.40 -12.44
CA GLY A 29 -16.34 -2.34 -13.14
C GLY A 29 -16.85 -1.83 -14.49
N ASP A 30 -16.61 -0.57 -14.86
CA ASP A 30 -16.94 -0.06 -16.19
C ASP A 30 -16.08 -0.73 -17.25
N MET A 31 -16.69 -1.03 -18.40
CA MET A 31 -15.99 -1.67 -19.50
C MET A 31 -15.30 -0.63 -20.39
N LEU A 32 -14.00 -0.80 -20.62
CA LEU A 32 -13.28 -0.02 -21.60
C LEU A 32 -13.75 -0.36 -23.02
N PRO A 33 -13.62 0.58 -23.97
CA PRO A 33 -13.83 0.27 -25.39
C PRO A 33 -12.97 -0.92 -25.83
N SER A 34 -13.49 -1.74 -26.72
CA SER A 34 -12.81 -2.91 -27.25
C SER A 34 -11.50 -2.53 -27.98
N GLU A 35 -10.57 -3.46 -28.13
CA GLU A 35 -9.34 -3.25 -28.92
C GLU A 35 -9.64 -2.68 -30.32
N ARG A 36 -10.73 -3.12 -30.97
CA ARG A 36 -11.15 -2.63 -32.28
C ARG A 36 -11.58 -1.17 -32.21
N GLU A 37 -12.45 -0.82 -31.26
CA GLU A 37 -12.91 0.56 -31.09
C GLU A 37 -11.78 1.50 -30.74
N LEU A 38 -10.84 1.08 -29.89
CA LEU A 38 -9.64 1.87 -29.58
C LEU A 38 -8.76 2.08 -30.82
N CYS A 39 -8.58 1.05 -31.66
CA CYS A 39 -7.85 1.20 -32.93
C CYS A 39 -8.53 2.22 -33.86
N GLU A 40 -9.85 2.17 -33.98
CA GLU A 40 -10.64 3.06 -34.83
C GLU A 40 -10.64 4.49 -34.28
N THR A 41 -10.82 4.66 -32.96
CA THR A 41 -10.90 5.98 -32.30
C THR A 41 -9.58 6.75 -32.35
N TYR A 42 -8.46 6.04 -32.08
CA TYR A 42 -7.15 6.67 -31.97
C TYR A 42 -6.25 6.50 -33.19
N GLY A 43 -6.70 5.79 -34.22
CA GLY A 43 -5.92 5.54 -35.44
C GLY A 43 -4.66 4.69 -35.20
N LEU A 44 -4.66 3.80 -34.19
CA LEU A 44 -3.51 3.04 -33.75
C LEU A 44 -3.56 1.58 -34.21
N SER A 45 -2.38 0.95 -34.33
CA SER A 45 -2.30 -0.48 -34.63
C SER A 45 -2.81 -1.34 -33.46
N ARG A 46 -3.31 -2.55 -33.76
CA ARG A 46 -3.72 -3.52 -32.75
C ARG A 46 -2.60 -3.84 -31.74
N THR A 47 -1.36 -3.91 -32.23
CA THR A 47 -0.20 -4.16 -31.37
C THR A 47 0.02 -3.02 -30.38
N THR A 48 -0.08 -1.79 -30.81
CA THR A 48 0.04 -0.59 -29.98
C THR A 48 -1.05 -0.56 -28.90
N VAL A 49 -2.30 -0.82 -29.28
CA VAL A 49 -3.45 -0.87 -28.35
C VAL A 49 -3.26 -1.99 -27.33
N ARG A 50 -2.83 -3.18 -27.74
CA ARG A 50 -2.56 -4.30 -26.83
C ARG A 50 -1.46 -4.01 -25.84
N LEU A 51 -0.38 -3.35 -26.26
CA LEU A 51 0.69 -2.92 -25.37
C LEU A 51 0.19 -1.91 -24.34
N ALA A 52 -0.61 -0.93 -24.77
CA ALA A 52 -1.19 0.05 -23.84
C ALA A 52 -2.12 -0.60 -22.82
N LEU A 53 -3.01 -1.49 -23.26
CA LEU A 53 -3.91 -2.22 -22.36
C LEU A 53 -3.15 -3.16 -21.42
N ALA A 54 -2.07 -3.81 -21.87
CA ALA A 54 -1.22 -4.63 -21.02
C ALA A 54 -0.49 -3.79 -19.96
N GLU A 55 -0.08 -2.57 -20.32
CA GLU A 55 0.54 -1.64 -19.39
C GLU A 55 -0.46 -1.14 -18.35
N LEU A 56 -1.68 -0.78 -18.73
CA LEU A 56 -2.76 -0.43 -17.79
C LEU A 56 -3.11 -1.58 -16.83
N GLU A 57 -3.10 -2.83 -17.35
CA GLU A 57 -3.31 -4.03 -16.54
C GLU A 57 -2.14 -4.25 -15.56
N ARG A 58 -0.88 -4.06 -16.00
CA ARG A 58 0.31 -4.10 -15.15
C ARG A 58 0.28 -3.04 -14.05
N GLN A 59 -0.29 -1.87 -14.34
CA GLN A 59 -0.51 -0.79 -13.37
C GLN A 59 -1.71 -1.05 -12.44
N GLY A 60 -2.46 -2.14 -12.66
CA GLY A 60 -3.64 -2.49 -11.86
C GLY A 60 -4.88 -1.61 -12.12
N LEU A 61 -4.85 -0.77 -13.15
CA LEU A 61 -5.95 0.13 -13.49
C LEU A 61 -7.11 -0.59 -14.19
N VAL A 62 -6.80 -1.68 -14.88
CA VAL A 62 -7.80 -2.50 -15.57
C VAL A 62 -7.57 -3.99 -15.33
N THR A 63 -8.61 -4.79 -15.52
CA THR A 63 -8.57 -6.26 -15.53
C THR A 63 -9.12 -6.77 -16.85
N ARG A 64 -8.43 -7.75 -17.47
CA ARG A 64 -8.91 -8.41 -18.68
C ARG A 64 -9.70 -9.66 -18.31
N GLN A 65 -10.92 -9.75 -18.80
CA GLN A 65 -11.75 -10.94 -18.68
C GLN A 65 -11.84 -11.61 -20.05
N HIS A 66 -11.33 -12.84 -20.14
CA HIS A 66 -11.29 -13.56 -21.39
C HIS A 66 -12.68 -13.67 -22.03
N GLY A 67 -12.82 -13.25 -23.30
CA GLY A 67 -14.10 -13.25 -24.03
C GLY A 67 -15.11 -12.18 -23.63
N ARG A 68 -14.87 -11.42 -22.53
CA ARG A 68 -15.80 -10.41 -22.01
C ARG A 68 -15.33 -8.98 -22.21
N GLY A 69 -14.02 -8.74 -22.30
CA GLY A 69 -13.45 -7.41 -22.50
C GLY A 69 -12.45 -6.98 -21.41
N THR A 70 -12.13 -5.71 -21.40
CA THR A 70 -11.27 -5.06 -20.42
C THR A 70 -12.13 -4.15 -19.54
N PHE A 71 -12.02 -4.29 -18.24
CA PHE A 71 -12.82 -3.57 -17.25
C PHE A 71 -11.93 -2.73 -16.35
N VAL A 72 -12.42 -1.57 -15.92
CA VAL A 72 -11.77 -0.77 -14.88
C VAL A 72 -11.71 -1.61 -13.60
N SER A 73 -10.52 -1.72 -13.02
CA SER A 73 -10.31 -2.53 -11.82
C SER A 73 -11.08 -1.97 -10.63
N ASP A 74 -11.59 -2.84 -9.77
CA ASP A 74 -12.20 -2.43 -8.50
C ASP A 74 -11.19 -1.73 -7.57
N SER A 75 -9.89 -1.95 -7.77
CA SER A 75 -8.80 -1.24 -7.08
C SER A 75 -8.70 0.25 -7.42
N VAL A 76 -9.35 0.73 -8.49
CA VAL A 76 -9.54 2.18 -8.75
C VAL A 76 -10.52 2.80 -7.76
N ARG A 77 -11.25 1.99 -6.98
CA ARG A 77 -12.04 2.48 -5.85
C ARG A 77 -11.14 3.07 -4.79
N GLU A 78 -11.31 4.36 -4.62
CA GLU A 78 -10.82 5.19 -3.52
C GLU A 78 -9.31 5.07 -3.27
N ALA A 79 -8.61 6.09 -3.75
CA ALA A 79 -7.29 6.40 -3.21
C ALA A 79 -7.37 6.24 -1.70
N THR A 80 -6.67 5.26 -1.17
CA THR A 80 -6.53 5.05 0.26
C THR A 80 -6.02 6.37 0.84
N ASN A 81 -6.93 7.17 1.41
CA ASN A 81 -6.54 8.42 2.04
C ASN A 81 -5.86 8.08 3.35
N LEU A 82 -4.55 7.95 3.33
CA LEU A 82 -3.72 7.67 4.51
C LEU A 82 -3.79 8.80 5.56
N MET A 83 -4.46 9.91 5.27
CA MET A 83 -4.54 11.06 6.17
C MET A 83 -5.60 10.97 7.27
N GLY A 84 -6.45 9.95 7.27
CA GLY A 84 -7.56 9.86 8.25
C GLY A 84 -7.30 8.92 9.42
N THR A 85 -6.50 7.89 9.23
CA THR A 85 -6.18 6.90 10.27
C THR A 85 -4.87 6.20 9.95
N TYR A 86 -4.01 6.06 10.94
CA TYR A 86 -2.74 5.33 10.86
C TYR A 86 -2.91 3.81 10.99
N SER A 87 -4.14 3.32 11.23
CA SER A 87 -4.45 1.91 11.37
C SER A 87 -4.90 1.30 10.04
N PHE A 88 -4.12 0.38 9.49
CA PHE A 88 -4.52 -0.41 8.30
C PHE A 88 -5.88 -1.07 8.50
N THR A 89 -6.13 -1.65 9.68
CA THR A 89 -7.38 -2.34 9.97
C THR A 89 -8.59 -1.41 9.92
N GLU A 90 -8.49 -0.25 10.56
CA GLU A 90 -9.55 0.75 10.54
C GLU A 90 -9.77 1.32 9.15
N GLN A 91 -8.68 1.60 8.45
CA GLN A 91 -8.71 2.10 7.09
C GLN A 91 -9.43 1.14 6.14
N MET A 92 -9.08 -0.15 6.16
CA MET A 92 -9.77 -1.15 5.33
C MET A 92 -11.25 -1.26 5.69
N ARG A 93 -11.59 -1.23 6.99
CA ARG A 93 -12.99 -1.25 7.46
C ARG A 93 -13.77 -0.02 7.01
N SER A 94 -13.18 1.17 7.09
CA SER A 94 -13.84 2.41 6.63
C SER A 94 -14.14 2.41 5.13
N MET A 95 -13.37 1.65 4.35
CA MET A 95 -13.58 1.41 2.92
C MET A 95 -14.54 0.23 2.64
N GLY A 96 -15.15 -0.37 3.66
CA GLY A 96 -16.03 -1.53 3.51
C GLY A 96 -15.30 -2.82 3.15
N ARG A 97 -13.98 -2.87 3.30
CA ARG A 97 -13.14 -4.05 3.03
C ARG A 97 -12.94 -4.88 4.29
N VAL A 98 -12.68 -6.17 4.12
CA VAL A 98 -12.43 -7.12 5.22
C VAL A 98 -10.92 -7.27 5.44
N PRO A 99 -10.34 -6.61 6.47
CA PRO A 99 -8.93 -6.75 6.78
C PRO A 99 -8.64 -8.06 7.51
N SER A 100 -7.49 -8.66 7.19
CA SER A 100 -6.91 -9.75 7.96
C SER A 100 -5.39 -9.62 8.04
N THR A 101 -4.79 -10.32 9.00
CA THR A 101 -3.35 -10.25 9.26
C THR A 101 -2.79 -11.65 9.48
N VAL A 102 -1.67 -11.94 8.84
CA VAL A 102 -0.87 -13.13 9.12
C VAL A 102 0.43 -12.68 9.77
N VAL A 103 0.71 -13.17 10.96
CA VAL A 103 1.99 -12.92 11.66
C VAL A 103 3.02 -13.90 11.13
N LEU A 104 3.97 -13.40 10.36
CA LEU A 104 5.04 -14.20 9.72
C LEU A 104 6.17 -14.48 10.72
N GLU A 105 6.60 -13.44 11.45
CA GLU A 105 7.68 -13.50 12.44
C GLU A 105 7.27 -12.72 13.68
N PHE A 106 7.69 -13.22 14.86
CA PHE A 106 7.50 -12.54 16.13
C PHE A 106 8.61 -12.98 17.09
N ASP A 107 9.42 -12.06 17.58
CA ASP A 107 10.49 -12.32 18.53
C ASP A 107 10.84 -11.08 19.36
N THR A 108 11.50 -11.27 20.50
CA THR A 108 12.10 -10.22 21.32
C THR A 108 13.62 -10.34 21.19
N ARG A 109 14.29 -9.23 20.88
CA ARG A 109 15.74 -9.17 20.69
C ARG A 109 16.32 -7.82 21.06
N GLU A 110 17.63 -7.76 21.22
CA GLU A 110 18.34 -6.48 21.35
C GLU A 110 18.08 -5.58 20.13
N ALA A 111 17.84 -4.31 20.37
CA ALA A 111 17.53 -3.33 19.33
C ALA A 111 18.74 -3.11 18.42
N PRO A 112 18.64 -3.35 17.10
CA PRO A 112 19.68 -2.93 16.15
C PRO A 112 19.91 -1.43 16.25
N LYS A 113 21.16 -0.99 16.09
CA LYS A 113 21.57 0.43 16.28
C LYS A 113 20.63 1.45 15.58
N HIS A 114 20.23 1.18 14.34
CA HIS A 114 19.33 2.08 13.61
C HIS A 114 17.89 2.08 14.17
N ILE A 115 17.41 0.94 14.72
CA ILE A 115 16.09 0.85 15.36
C ILE A 115 16.13 1.55 16.71
N ALA A 116 17.19 1.34 17.50
CA ALA A 116 17.39 2.03 18.76
C ALA A 116 17.37 3.56 18.55
N ALA A 117 18.02 4.05 17.50
CA ALA A 117 18.01 5.48 17.16
C ALA A 117 16.61 6.00 16.82
N CYS A 118 15.80 5.26 16.05
CA CYS A 118 14.41 5.63 15.71
C CYS A 118 13.48 5.64 16.93
N LEU A 119 13.71 4.74 17.88
CA LEU A 119 12.88 4.59 19.09
C LEU A 119 13.43 5.34 20.32
N GLY A 120 14.57 6.04 20.20
CA GLY A 120 15.21 6.72 21.33
C GLY A 120 15.72 5.76 22.41
N LEU A 121 16.03 4.51 22.07
CA LEU A 121 16.50 3.48 22.97
C LEU A 121 18.01 3.53 23.19
N ARG A 122 18.45 2.97 24.30
CA ARG A 122 19.89 2.81 24.61
C ARG A 122 20.43 1.53 23.98
N ILE A 123 21.75 1.45 23.87
CA ILE A 123 22.44 0.23 23.44
C ILE A 123 22.15 -0.85 24.50
N GLY A 124 21.73 -2.05 24.04
CA GLY A 124 21.34 -3.18 24.90
C GLY A 124 19.85 -3.25 25.23
N ASP A 125 19.08 -2.18 24.98
CA ASP A 125 17.63 -2.25 25.16
C ASP A 125 17.02 -3.23 24.13
N HIS A 126 15.92 -3.86 24.52
CA HIS A 126 15.23 -4.86 23.72
C HIS A 126 14.01 -4.30 23.01
N VAL A 127 13.73 -4.84 21.85
CA VAL A 127 12.51 -4.58 21.06
C VAL A 127 11.77 -5.88 20.78
N ILE A 128 10.45 -5.79 20.78
CA ILE A 128 9.60 -6.79 20.15
C ILE A 128 9.60 -6.50 18.65
N ARG A 129 10.06 -7.47 17.87
CA ARG A 129 10.04 -7.41 16.40
C ARG A 129 8.95 -8.30 15.87
N MET A 130 8.13 -7.78 14.97
CA MET A 130 7.15 -8.58 14.26
C MET A 130 7.18 -8.30 12.75
N LYS A 131 6.99 -9.33 11.94
CA LYS A 131 6.75 -9.24 10.50
C LYS A 131 5.34 -9.73 10.23
N ARG A 132 4.52 -8.90 9.57
CA ARG A 132 3.11 -9.19 9.32
C ARG A 132 2.80 -9.02 7.85
N LEU A 133 1.99 -9.92 7.29
CA LEU A 133 1.33 -9.75 6.00
C LEU A 133 -0.06 -9.19 6.24
N ARG A 134 -0.34 -8.02 5.67
CA ARG A 134 -1.63 -7.34 5.75
C ARG A 134 -2.43 -7.67 4.50
N ILE A 135 -3.64 -8.12 4.70
CA ILE A 135 -4.51 -8.65 3.65
C ILE A 135 -5.84 -7.90 3.71
N ALA A 136 -6.44 -7.62 2.56
CA ALA A 136 -7.79 -7.10 2.48
C ALA A 136 -8.58 -7.87 1.41
N ASP A 137 -9.76 -8.38 1.75
CA ASP A 137 -10.61 -9.23 0.88
C ASP A 137 -9.86 -10.43 0.28
N GLY A 138 -8.96 -11.03 1.06
CA GLY A 138 -8.10 -12.14 0.62
C GLY A 138 -6.90 -11.75 -0.24
N ILE A 139 -6.74 -10.46 -0.58
CA ILE A 139 -5.64 -9.97 -1.40
C ILE A 139 -4.50 -9.47 -0.51
N PRO A 140 -3.25 -9.98 -0.66
CA PRO A 140 -2.07 -9.44 0.00
C PRO A 140 -1.83 -7.98 -0.41
N MET A 141 -1.77 -7.09 0.58
CA MET A 141 -1.68 -5.65 0.37
C MET A 141 -0.30 -5.11 0.71
N MET A 142 0.23 -5.53 1.87
CA MET A 142 1.43 -4.93 2.46
C MET A 142 2.15 -5.92 3.37
N VAL A 143 3.49 -5.89 3.35
CA VAL A 143 4.35 -6.55 4.34
C VAL A 143 4.87 -5.48 5.29
N GLU A 144 4.57 -5.62 6.58
CA GLU A 144 5.04 -4.73 7.65
C GLU A 144 6.12 -5.38 8.50
N ARG A 145 7.11 -4.59 8.90
CA ARG A 145 8.13 -4.93 9.90
C ARG A 145 8.08 -3.90 11.00
N THR A 146 7.47 -4.27 12.12
CA THR A 146 7.22 -3.40 13.27
C THR A 146 8.18 -3.71 14.39
N TYR A 147 8.65 -2.66 15.07
CA TYR A 147 9.51 -2.70 16.24
C TYR A 147 8.88 -1.88 17.36
N LEU A 148 8.70 -2.48 18.53
CA LEU A 148 8.15 -1.84 19.72
C LEU A 148 9.18 -1.94 20.84
N PRO A 149 9.39 -0.91 21.69
CA PRO A 149 10.20 -1.02 22.89
C PRO A 149 9.64 -2.13 23.80
N ALA A 150 10.45 -3.13 24.14
CA ALA A 150 9.96 -4.28 24.93
C ALA A 150 9.55 -3.89 26.36
N SER A 151 10.12 -2.81 26.90
CA SER A 151 9.77 -2.28 28.23
C SER A 151 8.34 -1.77 28.33
N GLU A 152 7.81 -1.19 27.24
CA GLU A 152 6.48 -0.59 27.21
C GLU A 152 5.37 -1.65 26.95
N PHE A 153 5.74 -2.79 26.36
CA PHE A 153 4.81 -3.84 25.93
C PHE A 153 5.14 -5.20 26.56
N LEU A 154 5.37 -5.20 27.89
CA LEU A 154 5.70 -6.41 28.63
C LEU A 154 4.60 -7.46 28.53
N GLY A 155 4.97 -8.67 28.10
CA GLY A 155 4.04 -9.79 27.97
C GLY A 155 3.26 -9.83 26.66
N LEU A 156 3.45 -8.85 25.73
CA LEU A 156 2.86 -8.94 24.40
C LEU A 156 3.34 -10.20 23.70
N SER A 157 2.40 -11.01 23.27
CA SER A 157 2.67 -12.28 22.63
C SER A 157 2.25 -12.29 21.14
N ARG A 158 2.77 -13.28 20.40
CA ARG A 158 2.35 -13.55 19.04
C ARG A 158 0.83 -13.76 18.94
N LYS A 159 0.25 -14.51 19.88
CA LYS A 159 -1.17 -14.80 19.94
C LYS A 159 -2.01 -13.54 20.02
N ASP A 160 -1.61 -12.58 20.87
CA ASP A 160 -2.36 -11.33 21.04
C ASP A 160 -2.48 -10.56 19.73
N VAL A 161 -1.37 -10.43 18.97
CA VAL A 161 -1.36 -9.69 17.68
C VAL A 161 -1.97 -10.48 16.51
N GLU A 162 -2.19 -11.78 16.66
CA GLU A 162 -2.97 -12.61 15.73
C GLU A 162 -4.48 -12.45 15.98
N GLU A 163 -4.89 -12.30 17.24
CA GLU A 163 -6.31 -12.22 17.63
C GLU A 163 -6.86 -10.78 17.59
N GLN A 164 -6.02 -9.77 17.85
CA GLN A 164 -6.48 -8.38 17.96
C GLN A 164 -5.62 -7.41 17.15
N PRO A 165 -6.21 -6.28 16.67
CA PRO A 165 -5.44 -5.21 16.05
C PRO A 165 -4.40 -4.63 17.01
N LEU A 166 -3.17 -4.42 16.51
CA LEU A 166 -2.05 -3.96 17.35
C LEU A 166 -2.36 -2.66 18.12
N TYR A 167 -2.97 -1.67 17.46
CA TYR A 167 -3.27 -0.39 18.11
C TYR A 167 -4.35 -0.51 19.18
N ASP A 168 -5.30 -1.42 19.01
CA ASP A 168 -6.27 -1.77 20.06
C ASP A 168 -5.59 -2.34 21.30
N LEU A 169 -4.60 -3.22 21.10
CA LEU A 169 -3.79 -3.76 22.20
C LEU A 169 -2.97 -2.67 22.88
N MET A 170 -2.28 -1.82 22.11
CA MET A 170 -1.48 -0.72 22.64
C MET A 170 -2.34 0.20 23.53
N GLU A 171 -3.51 0.59 23.08
CA GLU A 171 -4.39 1.50 23.82
C GLU A 171 -5.10 0.80 24.99
N LYS A 172 -5.76 -0.35 24.74
CA LYS A 172 -6.67 -0.98 25.72
C LYS A 172 -5.96 -1.81 26.77
N VAL A 173 -4.83 -2.43 26.39
CA VAL A 173 -4.10 -3.35 27.30
C VAL A 173 -2.87 -2.66 27.91
N TYR A 174 -2.12 -1.91 27.09
CA TYR A 174 -0.87 -1.29 27.52
C TYR A 174 -1.02 0.19 27.89
N HIS A 175 -2.19 0.78 27.67
CA HIS A 175 -2.49 2.19 27.93
C HIS A 175 -1.55 3.18 27.21
N GLU A 176 -1.04 2.74 26.06
CA GLU A 176 -0.17 3.51 25.17
C GLU A 176 -0.94 4.00 23.97
N SER A 177 -1.52 5.21 24.10
CA SER A 177 -2.25 5.86 23.00
C SER A 177 -1.29 6.63 22.09
N ILE A 178 -1.45 6.46 20.78
CA ILE A 178 -0.68 7.20 19.79
C ILE A 178 -1.26 8.64 19.67
N ARG A 179 -0.40 9.63 19.92
CA ARG A 179 -0.73 11.05 19.73
C ARG A 179 -0.36 11.54 18.34
N VAL A 180 0.80 11.12 17.82
CA VAL A 180 1.31 11.49 16.50
C VAL A 180 1.95 10.28 15.84
N ALA A 181 1.65 10.10 14.56
CA ALA A 181 2.38 9.18 13.70
C ALA A 181 3.03 9.99 12.56
N GLU A 182 4.35 9.96 12.50
CA GLU A 182 5.13 10.56 11.41
C GLU A 182 5.38 9.51 10.35
N GLU A 183 5.09 9.84 9.10
CA GLU A 183 5.20 8.93 7.97
C GLU A 183 6.03 9.50 6.84
N GLU A 184 6.90 8.66 6.29
CA GLU A 184 7.68 8.94 5.09
C GLU A 184 7.38 7.91 4.03
N PHE A 185 7.14 8.36 2.80
CA PHE A 185 6.81 7.52 1.64
C PHE A 185 7.90 7.58 0.59
N CYS A 186 8.33 6.41 0.10
CA CYS A 186 9.32 6.31 -0.96
C CYS A 186 8.83 5.33 -2.04
N ALA A 187 8.90 5.74 -3.31
CA ALA A 187 8.73 4.83 -4.44
C ALA A 187 9.92 3.85 -4.50
N SER A 188 9.65 2.58 -4.79
CA SER A 188 10.66 1.54 -4.84
C SER A 188 10.20 0.38 -5.73
N VAL A 189 11.02 -0.67 -5.80
CA VAL A 189 10.67 -1.95 -6.41
C VAL A 189 10.70 -3.05 -5.36
N ALA A 190 9.88 -4.08 -5.56
CA ALA A 190 9.79 -5.23 -4.69
C ALA A 190 11.10 -6.03 -4.72
N ARG A 191 11.61 -6.41 -3.55
CA ARG A 191 12.64 -7.43 -3.42
C ARG A 191 11.99 -8.81 -3.43
N LYS A 192 12.73 -9.83 -3.82
CA LYS A 192 12.27 -11.20 -3.93
C LYS A 192 11.41 -11.66 -2.75
N ASP A 193 11.92 -11.49 -1.52
CA ASP A 193 11.22 -11.94 -0.31
C ASP A 193 9.87 -11.24 -0.08
N ASP A 194 9.79 -9.94 -0.38
CA ASP A 194 8.54 -9.20 -0.25
C ASP A 194 7.58 -9.50 -1.41
N ALA A 195 8.10 -9.69 -2.61
CA ALA A 195 7.34 -10.06 -3.80
C ALA A 195 6.61 -11.40 -3.62
N GLU A 196 7.29 -12.41 -3.05
CA GLU A 196 6.70 -13.72 -2.74
C GLU A 196 5.50 -13.60 -1.79
N PHE A 197 5.62 -12.85 -0.69
CA PHE A 197 4.51 -12.64 0.25
C PHE A 197 3.36 -11.84 -0.36
N LEU A 198 3.67 -10.87 -1.21
CA LEU A 198 2.68 -10.00 -1.84
C LEU A 198 2.01 -10.63 -3.07
N GLY A 199 2.52 -11.76 -3.56
CA GLY A 199 2.01 -12.40 -4.77
C GLY A 199 2.21 -11.55 -6.03
N ILE A 200 3.32 -10.80 -6.11
CA ILE A 200 3.68 -9.93 -7.24
C ILE A 200 5.02 -10.34 -7.84
N GLY A 201 5.33 -9.83 -9.02
CA GLY A 201 6.62 -10.08 -9.66
C GLY A 201 7.78 -9.44 -8.90
N GLU A 202 8.97 -10.05 -8.95
CA GLU A 202 10.21 -9.39 -8.52
C GLU A 202 10.40 -8.10 -9.34
N ALA A 203 10.90 -7.05 -8.68
CA ALA A 203 11.02 -5.70 -9.22
C ALA A 203 9.69 -5.01 -9.60
N ALA A 204 8.51 -5.58 -9.25
CA ALA A 204 7.24 -4.86 -9.38
C ALA A 204 7.26 -3.55 -8.57
N PRO A 205 6.58 -2.49 -9.03
CA PRO A 205 6.48 -1.24 -8.30
C PRO A 205 5.85 -1.42 -6.92
N VAL A 206 6.47 -0.82 -5.90
CA VAL A 206 5.95 -0.80 -4.52
C VAL A 206 6.14 0.58 -3.90
N LEU A 207 5.31 0.89 -2.93
CA LEU A 207 5.46 2.03 -2.05
C LEU A 207 6.09 1.55 -0.74
N LYS A 208 7.23 2.10 -0.35
CA LYS A 208 7.79 1.93 0.98
C LYS A 208 7.26 3.01 1.89
N LEU A 209 6.85 2.60 3.07
CA LEU A 209 6.37 3.47 4.14
C LEU A 209 7.24 3.25 5.37
N TYR A 210 7.71 4.34 5.95
CA TYR A 210 8.40 4.38 7.24
C TYR A 210 7.53 5.18 8.19
N ARG A 211 7.19 4.60 9.34
CA ARG A 211 6.35 5.24 10.36
C ARG A 211 7.05 5.22 11.70
N THR A 212 7.06 6.36 12.38
CA THR A 212 7.40 6.46 13.80
C THR A 212 6.19 6.99 14.55
N SER A 213 5.69 6.24 15.53
CA SER A 213 4.53 6.63 16.33
C SER A 213 4.95 7.06 17.72
N PHE A 214 4.42 8.20 18.16
CA PHE A 214 4.70 8.81 19.45
C PHE A 214 3.47 8.82 20.33
N ASN A 215 3.64 8.46 21.63
CA ASN A 215 2.59 8.51 22.63
C ASN A 215 2.33 9.94 23.14
N VAL A 216 1.39 10.08 24.07
CA VAL A 216 1.03 11.36 24.71
C VAL A 216 2.18 12.04 25.44
N LYS A 217 3.21 11.29 25.85
CA LYS A 217 4.45 11.80 26.48
C LYS A 217 5.53 12.18 25.47
N ASN A 218 5.22 12.12 24.17
CA ASN A 218 6.17 12.33 23.07
C ASN A 218 7.32 11.32 23.04
N THR A 219 7.08 10.11 23.54
CA THR A 219 8.01 8.98 23.48
C THR A 219 7.70 8.16 22.22
N ALA A 220 8.73 7.79 21.45
CA ALA A 220 8.57 6.89 20.32
C ALA A 220 8.28 5.48 20.81
N ILE A 221 7.08 4.96 20.51
CA ILE A 221 6.58 3.65 20.97
C ILE A 221 6.44 2.62 19.87
N GLU A 222 6.59 3.05 18.62
CA GLU A 222 6.56 2.18 17.45
C GLU A 222 7.46 2.72 16.35
N TYR A 223 8.20 1.83 15.70
CA TYR A 223 8.82 2.08 14.40
C TYR A 223 8.44 0.98 13.45
N THR A 224 7.82 1.33 12.32
CA THR A 224 7.34 0.36 11.31
C THR A 224 7.90 0.69 9.94
N ARG A 225 8.35 -0.34 9.23
CA ARG A 225 8.70 -0.28 7.80
C ARG A 225 7.76 -1.18 7.03
N SER A 226 7.08 -0.63 6.05
CA SER A 226 6.13 -1.36 5.22
C SER A 226 6.56 -1.34 3.76
N VAL A 227 6.22 -2.41 3.06
CA VAL A 227 6.30 -2.53 1.61
C VAL A 227 4.90 -2.83 1.10
N ALA A 228 4.27 -1.84 0.48
CA ALA A 228 2.91 -1.91 -0.02
C ALA A 228 2.90 -2.04 -1.55
N ARG A 229 1.96 -2.80 -2.08
CA ARG A 229 1.73 -2.93 -3.52
C ARG A 229 1.29 -1.59 -4.10
N ALA A 230 2.00 -1.07 -5.13
CA ALA A 230 1.66 0.21 -5.74
C ALA A 230 0.34 0.19 -6.53
N ASP A 231 -0.12 -1.00 -6.97
CA ASP A 231 -1.40 -1.20 -7.64
C ASP A 231 -2.61 -1.19 -6.67
N GLN A 232 -2.36 -1.27 -5.35
CA GLN A 232 -3.40 -1.33 -4.31
C GLN A 232 -3.44 -0.08 -3.42
N PHE A 233 -2.42 0.78 -3.47
CA PHE A 233 -2.34 1.97 -2.63
C PHE A 233 -2.13 3.23 -3.45
N ARG A 234 -2.91 4.27 -3.13
CA ARG A 234 -2.73 5.64 -3.60
C ARG A 234 -2.61 6.56 -2.40
N TYR A 235 -1.74 7.55 -2.50
CA TYR A 235 -1.62 8.60 -1.51
C TYR A 235 -2.26 9.87 -2.08
N LYS A 236 -3.32 10.38 -1.43
CA LYS A 236 -4.02 11.61 -1.83
C LYS A 236 -3.89 12.65 -0.73
N VAL A 237 -3.31 13.79 -1.06
CA VAL A 237 -3.25 14.97 -0.18
C VAL A 237 -4.06 16.09 -0.80
N SER A 238 -4.93 16.71 0.00
CA SER A 238 -5.69 17.90 -0.40
C SER A 238 -5.09 19.13 0.29
N HIS A 239 -4.65 20.10 -0.49
CA HIS A 239 -4.16 21.38 0.03
C HIS A 239 -5.24 22.44 -0.20
N TYR A 240 -5.65 23.11 0.88
CA TYR A 240 -6.57 24.24 0.80
C TYR A 240 -5.77 25.53 0.90
N ARG A 241 -5.99 26.46 -0.05
CA ARG A 241 -5.50 27.83 0.10
C ARG A 241 -6.51 28.59 0.96
N GLY A 242 -6.06 29.10 2.10
CA GLY A 242 -6.77 30.09 2.90
C GLY A 242 -6.73 31.47 2.26
#